data_829b76199a8f485b42425df873ff33d2
#
_entry.id   829b76199a8f485b42425df873ff33d2
#
_cell.length_a   1.000
_cell.length_b   1.000
_cell.length_c   1.000
_cell.angle_alpha   90.00
_cell.angle_beta   90.00
_cell.angle_gamma   90.00
#
_symmetry.space_group_name_H-M   'P 1'
#
loop_
_entity.id
_entity.type
_entity.pdbx_description
1 polymer ?
#
loop_
_entity_poly.entity_id
_entity_poly.type
_entity_poly.pdbx_seq_one_letter_code
_entity_poly.pdbx_strand_id
1 'polypeptide(L)'
;MITMQRGPQPADFTDVRATNLAVVLRYVRSHYPCSRADIATATGLNKATVSSLVVDLIDRHLVREIGFTENRIGRPATMLTMDGSPYVAVGLEVNADHLGLVAVDLVGAQVLAWRRSFAGLESTPSQAAAAIAALSRRAVAKLVKDGRRVLGLTVGVPGLVDAKGTVKFAPNLGWQEVDLLETLGRALGEPDFPVTVDNDANLAVLAESRYGSHAGTENMIYLTGQIGIGAGIISDDRMIRGSRGFPGEIGHLTIDPGGALCGCGRRGCLEAVAGIGALIAKALPDSAYDGKLTDLQPEVDEVVQRAKAGDKVTLAALDDAGHALGNAVSIVANLLDPAVVVFGGYFVPLAPWLLPPAQQELAARSVAPQECAQIVASTLGYSATAVGGAAAVLDFIDAGNLPRP
;
A
#
# COMPACT_ATOMS: atom_id res chain seq x y z
N MET A 1 -20.11 -21.80 7.33
CA MET A 1 -20.80 -21.15 8.46
C MET A 1 -21.02 -19.71 8.07
N ILE A 2 -22.27 -19.33 7.89
CA ILE A 2 -22.66 -17.95 7.63
C ILE A 2 -22.33 -17.17 8.89
N THR A 3 -21.35 -16.28 8.84
CA THR A 3 -21.09 -15.31 9.90
C THR A 3 -22.31 -14.40 9.95
N MET A 4 -23.22 -14.65 10.88
CA MET A 4 -24.27 -13.69 11.22
C MET A 4 -23.57 -12.38 11.55
N GLN A 5 -23.83 -11.34 10.76
CA GLN A 5 -23.59 -9.96 11.18
C GLN A 5 -24.25 -9.83 12.56
N ARG A 6 -23.44 -9.58 13.58
CA ARG A 6 -23.99 -9.21 14.88
C ARG A 6 -24.85 -7.97 14.65
N GLY A 7 -26.13 -8.07 14.92
CA GLY A 7 -27.03 -6.92 14.90
C GLY A 7 -26.46 -5.79 15.78
N PRO A 8 -26.91 -4.54 15.60
CA PRO A 8 -26.40 -3.41 16.37
C PRO A 8 -26.56 -3.72 17.87
N GLN A 9 -25.43 -3.82 18.57
CA GLN A 9 -25.42 -3.90 20.03
C GLN A 9 -25.59 -2.48 20.58
N PRO A 10 -26.28 -2.28 21.70
CA PRO A 10 -26.33 -0.97 22.33
C PRO A 10 -24.90 -0.52 22.64
N ALA A 11 -24.48 0.62 22.06
CA ALA A 11 -23.19 1.23 22.36
C ALA A 11 -23.23 1.73 23.82
N ASP A 12 -22.24 1.38 24.61
CA ASP A 12 -22.07 1.97 25.91
C ASP A 12 -21.49 3.42 25.79
N PHE A 13 -21.43 4.13 26.89
CA PHE A 13 -20.93 5.51 26.89
C PHE A 13 -19.45 5.59 26.47
N THR A 14 -18.67 4.55 26.73
CA THR A 14 -17.25 4.43 26.37
C THR A 14 -17.10 4.25 24.87
N ASP A 15 -17.94 3.42 24.24
CA ASP A 15 -17.97 3.19 22.79
C ASP A 15 -18.33 4.48 22.03
N VAL A 16 -19.34 5.21 22.53
CA VAL A 16 -19.75 6.51 21.94
C VAL A 16 -18.61 7.52 22.04
N ARG A 17 -17.89 7.58 23.17
CA ARG A 17 -16.76 8.49 23.35
C ARG A 17 -15.60 8.14 22.40
N ALA A 18 -15.24 6.86 22.29
CA ALA A 18 -14.19 6.39 21.39
C ALA A 18 -14.52 6.71 19.92
N THR A 19 -15.76 6.47 19.50
CA THR A 19 -16.26 6.83 18.17
C THR A 19 -16.14 8.33 17.91
N ASN A 20 -16.56 9.17 18.87
CA ASN A 20 -16.48 10.62 18.72
C ASN A 20 -15.02 11.13 18.70
N LEU A 21 -14.10 10.53 19.46
CA LEU A 21 -12.67 10.83 19.41
C LEU A 21 -12.10 10.54 18.00
N ALA A 22 -12.45 9.38 17.41
CA ALA A 22 -12.07 9.01 16.08
C ALA A 22 -12.61 9.99 15.01
N VAL A 23 -13.87 10.43 15.15
CA VAL A 23 -14.49 11.43 14.26
C VAL A 23 -13.74 12.76 14.33
N VAL A 24 -13.45 13.25 15.52
CA VAL A 24 -12.71 14.51 15.72
C VAL A 24 -11.28 14.41 15.21
N LEU A 25 -10.57 13.30 15.48
CA LEU A 25 -9.20 13.08 15.02
C LEU A 25 -9.13 13.07 13.50
N ARG A 26 -10.02 12.31 12.83
CA ARG A 26 -10.12 12.29 11.36
C ARG A 26 -10.40 13.67 10.77
N TYR A 27 -11.29 14.44 11.38
CA TYR A 27 -11.56 15.79 10.91
C TYR A 27 -10.30 16.68 11.01
N VAL A 28 -9.60 16.66 12.15
CA VAL A 28 -8.34 17.42 12.31
C VAL A 28 -7.33 16.97 11.27
N ARG A 29 -7.16 15.66 11.06
CA ARG A 29 -6.19 15.12 10.07
C ARG A 29 -6.45 15.61 8.65
N SER A 30 -7.70 15.70 8.23
CA SER A 30 -8.07 16.10 6.85
C SER A 30 -8.20 17.61 6.66
N HIS A 31 -8.33 18.40 7.74
CA HIS A 31 -8.65 19.83 7.66
C HIS A 31 -7.73 20.73 8.51
N TYR A 32 -6.53 20.24 8.89
CA TYR A 32 -5.61 21.09 9.66
C TYR A 32 -4.98 22.19 8.78
N PRO A 33 -4.79 23.42 9.33
CA PRO A 33 -5.16 23.84 10.67
C PRO A 33 -6.67 24.18 10.77
N CYS A 34 -7.35 23.72 11.83
CA CYS A 34 -8.78 23.95 12.06
C CYS A 34 -9.05 24.36 13.51
N SER A 35 -10.20 25.02 13.77
CA SER A 35 -10.64 25.39 15.10
C SER A 35 -11.64 24.39 15.70
N ARG A 36 -11.83 24.43 17.03
CA ARG A 36 -12.89 23.65 17.70
C ARG A 36 -14.29 23.99 17.17
N ALA A 37 -14.50 25.22 16.70
CA ALA A 37 -15.78 25.63 16.12
C ALA A 37 -16.00 25.00 14.74
N ASP A 38 -14.95 24.91 13.90
CA ASP A 38 -15.00 24.23 12.61
C ASP A 38 -15.34 22.74 12.81
N ILE A 39 -14.69 22.07 13.78
CA ILE A 39 -14.97 20.67 14.15
C ILE A 39 -16.44 20.50 14.57
N ALA A 40 -16.94 21.37 15.48
CA ALA A 40 -18.32 21.28 15.96
C ALA A 40 -19.32 21.44 14.82
N THR A 41 -19.07 22.38 13.91
CA THR A 41 -19.93 22.63 12.74
C THR A 41 -19.98 21.45 11.78
N ALA A 42 -18.80 20.90 11.47
CA ALA A 42 -18.69 19.82 10.50
C ALA A 42 -19.19 18.46 11.04
N THR A 43 -18.97 18.19 12.32
CA THR A 43 -19.32 16.89 12.93
C THR A 43 -20.72 16.85 13.54
N GLY A 44 -21.37 18.01 13.73
CA GLY A 44 -22.64 18.12 14.43
C GLY A 44 -22.55 17.93 15.95
N LEU A 45 -21.34 17.74 16.50
CA LEU A 45 -21.12 17.62 17.94
C LEU A 45 -21.28 18.99 18.63
N ASN A 46 -21.81 19.01 19.86
CA ASN A 46 -21.89 20.25 20.60
C ASN A 46 -20.49 20.75 21.02
N LYS A 47 -20.36 22.07 21.21
CA LYS A 47 -19.06 22.73 21.51
C LYS A 47 -18.38 22.23 22.79
N ALA A 48 -19.16 21.86 23.82
CA ALA A 48 -18.61 21.34 25.08
C ALA A 48 -18.01 19.93 24.85
N THR A 49 -18.71 19.07 24.11
CA THR A 49 -18.21 17.74 23.72
C THR A 49 -16.92 17.87 22.91
N VAL A 50 -16.90 18.71 21.86
CA VAL A 50 -15.70 18.93 21.05
C VAL A 50 -14.53 19.41 21.92
N SER A 51 -14.78 20.37 22.84
CA SER A 51 -13.72 20.87 23.74
C SER A 51 -13.15 19.76 24.61
N SER A 52 -13.99 18.89 25.19
CA SER A 52 -13.54 17.75 26.00
C SER A 52 -12.75 16.73 25.19
N LEU A 53 -13.21 16.42 23.96
CA LEU A 53 -12.53 15.46 23.08
C LEU A 53 -11.18 15.99 22.59
N VAL A 54 -11.10 17.29 22.26
CA VAL A 54 -9.84 17.92 21.83
C VAL A 54 -8.82 17.94 22.99
N VAL A 55 -9.24 18.19 24.23
CA VAL A 55 -8.34 18.08 25.40
C VAL A 55 -7.79 16.66 25.52
N ASP A 56 -8.64 15.63 25.41
CA ASP A 56 -8.21 14.22 25.44
C ASP A 56 -7.20 13.91 24.32
N LEU A 57 -7.42 14.41 23.09
CA LEU A 57 -6.49 14.24 21.98
C LEU A 57 -5.15 14.97 22.20
N ILE A 58 -5.17 16.13 22.85
CA ILE A 58 -3.96 16.87 23.21
C ILE A 58 -3.20 16.14 24.32
N ASP A 59 -3.89 15.65 25.36
CA ASP A 59 -3.27 14.89 26.45
C ASP A 59 -2.63 13.59 25.94
N ARG A 60 -3.17 13.01 24.86
CA ARG A 60 -2.57 11.87 24.13
C ARG A 60 -1.48 12.28 23.14
N HIS A 61 -1.16 13.54 23.00
CA HIS A 61 -0.20 14.04 22.02
C HIS A 61 -0.53 13.68 20.56
N LEU A 62 -1.82 13.55 20.22
CA LEU A 62 -2.28 13.30 18.85
C LEU A 62 -2.54 14.61 18.10
N VAL A 63 -2.94 15.64 18.83
CA VAL A 63 -3.25 16.98 18.33
C VAL A 63 -2.53 18.00 19.20
N ARG A 64 -2.13 19.11 18.62
CA ARG A 64 -1.55 20.25 19.34
C ARG A 64 -2.18 21.56 18.91
N GLU A 65 -2.11 22.54 19.80
CA GLU A 65 -2.52 23.91 19.51
C GLU A 65 -1.39 24.65 18.80
N ILE A 66 -1.76 25.42 17.79
CA ILE A 66 -0.89 26.37 17.09
C ILE A 66 -1.58 27.74 17.09
N GLY A 67 -0.89 28.81 17.34
CA GLY A 67 -1.29 30.22 17.31
C GLY A 67 -2.73 30.57 16.94
N PHE A 68 -2.99 31.84 16.78
CA PHE A 68 -4.33 32.34 16.42
C PHE A 68 -4.36 32.71 14.93
N THR A 69 -5.54 32.61 14.29
CA THR A 69 -5.75 33.16 12.95
C THR A 69 -5.96 34.67 13.04
N GLU A 70 -5.15 35.44 12.31
CA GLU A 70 -5.21 36.91 12.31
C GLU A 70 -6.37 37.52 11.48
N ASN A 71 -7.15 36.74 10.71
CA ASN A 71 -8.06 37.27 9.67
C ASN A 71 -9.54 36.89 9.77
N ARG A 72 -10.08 36.51 10.94
CA ARG A 72 -11.52 36.31 11.12
C ARG A 72 -12.13 37.36 12.04
N ILE A 73 -13.26 37.98 11.61
CA ILE A 73 -14.04 38.89 12.44
C ILE A 73 -14.56 38.12 13.66
N GLY A 74 -14.12 38.48 14.89
CA GLY A 74 -14.49 37.85 16.12
C GLY A 74 -13.30 37.59 17.05
N ARG A 75 -13.55 36.92 18.20
CA ARG A 75 -12.48 36.50 19.11
C ARG A 75 -11.54 35.54 18.42
N PRO A 76 -10.21 35.77 18.44
CA PRO A 76 -9.26 34.85 17.82
C PRO A 76 -9.45 33.43 18.32
N ALA A 77 -9.55 32.47 17.40
CA ALA A 77 -9.67 31.06 17.72
C ALA A 77 -8.31 30.38 17.74
N THR A 78 -8.04 29.59 18.77
CA THR A 78 -6.87 28.72 18.81
C THR A 78 -7.02 27.63 17.74
N MET A 79 -6.04 27.52 16.85
CA MET A 79 -6.03 26.52 15.79
C MET A 79 -5.40 25.23 16.26
N LEU A 80 -5.86 24.13 15.70
CA LEU A 80 -5.43 22.78 16.00
C LEU A 80 -4.74 22.18 14.76
N THR A 81 -3.72 21.38 15.00
CA THR A 81 -3.05 20.57 13.98
C THR A 81 -2.69 19.21 14.56
N MET A 82 -2.39 18.25 13.70
CA MET A 82 -1.82 16.96 14.13
C MET A 82 -0.46 17.18 14.81
N ASP A 83 -0.15 16.40 15.84
CA ASP A 83 1.20 16.38 16.43
C ASP A 83 2.03 15.27 15.81
N GLY A 84 2.90 15.61 14.86
CA GLY A 84 3.77 14.67 14.19
C GLY A 84 4.98 14.18 15.01
N SER A 85 5.22 14.75 16.19
CA SER A 85 6.48 14.52 16.89
C SER A 85 6.58 13.20 17.67
N PRO A 86 5.57 12.76 18.47
CA PRO A 86 5.78 11.69 19.45
C PRO A 86 5.56 10.28 18.91
N TYR A 87 4.79 10.14 17.83
CA TYR A 87 4.36 8.82 17.35
C TYR A 87 4.84 8.52 15.94
N VAL A 88 5.05 7.23 15.69
CA VAL A 88 5.38 6.73 14.35
C VAL A 88 4.65 5.41 14.07
N ALA A 89 4.23 5.25 12.84
CA ALA A 89 3.74 4.01 12.27
C ALA A 89 4.85 3.38 11.43
N VAL A 90 5.01 2.07 11.49
CA VAL A 90 6.06 1.35 10.77
C VAL A 90 5.44 0.39 9.78
N GLY A 91 5.90 0.46 8.54
CA GLY A 91 5.60 -0.52 7.50
C GLY A 91 6.87 -1.21 7.03
N LEU A 92 6.78 -2.48 6.73
CA LEU A 92 7.87 -3.29 6.22
C LEU A 92 7.38 -4.07 5.00
N GLU A 93 8.17 -4.06 3.93
CA GLU A 93 7.97 -4.85 2.73
C GLU A 93 8.95 -6.03 2.74
N VAL A 94 8.42 -7.21 2.43
CA VAL A 94 9.21 -8.40 2.13
C VAL A 94 9.18 -8.62 0.63
N ASN A 95 10.34 -8.58 -0.01
CA ASN A 95 10.49 -8.95 -1.41
C ASN A 95 11.45 -10.14 -1.53
N ALA A 96 11.58 -10.71 -2.72
CA ALA A 96 12.45 -11.86 -2.95
C ALA A 96 13.94 -11.52 -2.76
N ASP A 97 14.32 -10.26 -3.00
CA ASP A 97 15.71 -9.78 -2.99
C ASP A 97 16.03 -8.82 -1.84
N HIS A 98 15.01 -8.24 -1.19
CA HIS A 98 15.22 -7.25 -0.14
C HIS A 98 14.09 -7.19 0.90
N LEU A 99 14.41 -6.56 2.03
CA LEU A 99 13.46 -6.04 2.99
C LEU A 99 13.49 -4.51 2.92
N GLY A 100 12.33 -3.87 2.72
CA GLY A 100 12.15 -2.43 2.79
C GLY A 100 11.40 -2.05 4.07
N LEU A 101 11.87 -1.04 4.82
CA LEU A 101 11.21 -0.55 6.01
C LEU A 101 11.07 0.97 5.94
N VAL A 102 9.86 1.45 6.17
CA VAL A 102 9.54 2.88 6.26
C VAL A 102 8.84 3.14 7.60
N ALA A 103 9.17 4.25 8.24
CA ALA A 103 8.40 4.78 9.36
C ALA A 103 7.89 6.16 8.98
N VAL A 104 6.61 6.41 9.24
CA VAL A 104 5.96 7.71 9.04
C VAL A 104 5.41 8.24 10.37
N ASP A 105 5.36 9.54 10.52
CA ASP A 105 4.71 10.17 11.68
C ASP A 105 3.20 10.35 11.46
N LEU A 106 2.51 10.97 12.44
CA LEU A 106 1.06 11.16 12.38
C LEU A 106 0.59 12.09 11.25
N VAL A 107 1.48 12.90 10.67
CA VAL A 107 1.16 13.75 9.52
C VAL A 107 1.54 13.09 8.18
N GLY A 108 2.06 11.86 8.22
CA GLY A 108 2.48 11.13 7.04
C GLY A 108 3.90 11.46 6.55
N ALA A 109 4.66 12.26 7.31
CA ALA A 109 6.04 12.55 6.96
C ALA A 109 6.94 11.33 7.23
N GLN A 110 7.74 10.97 6.23
CA GLN A 110 8.69 9.87 6.37
C GLN A 110 9.84 10.27 7.30
N VAL A 111 9.99 9.56 8.41
CA VAL A 111 11.03 9.80 9.43
C VAL A 111 12.17 8.79 9.39
N LEU A 112 11.94 7.63 8.77
CA LEU A 112 12.95 6.59 8.58
C LEU A 112 12.66 5.83 7.30
N ALA A 113 13.70 5.51 6.52
CA ALA A 113 13.62 4.55 5.42
C ALA A 113 14.90 3.73 5.36
N TRP A 114 14.74 2.42 5.34
CA TRP A 114 15.85 1.48 5.21
C TRP A 114 15.52 0.43 4.15
N ARG A 115 16.54 0.04 3.39
CA ARG A 115 16.49 -1.13 2.50
C ARG A 115 17.68 -2.03 2.86
N ARG A 116 17.43 -3.34 2.89
CA ARG A 116 18.43 -4.35 3.19
C ARG A 116 18.29 -5.52 2.24
N SER A 117 19.38 -6.00 1.67
CA SER A 117 19.40 -7.22 0.87
C SER A 117 18.89 -8.42 1.69
N PHE A 118 18.09 -9.25 1.05
CA PHE A 118 17.46 -10.42 1.62
C PHE A 118 17.33 -11.50 0.55
N ALA A 119 17.70 -12.72 0.83
CA ALA A 119 17.55 -13.85 -0.07
C ALA A 119 16.21 -14.56 0.20
N GLY A 120 15.11 -13.98 -0.28
CA GLY A 120 13.75 -14.43 0.05
C GLY A 120 13.46 -15.85 -0.39
N LEU A 121 13.81 -16.20 -1.64
CA LEU A 121 13.61 -17.56 -2.18
C LEU A 121 14.44 -18.64 -1.49
N GLU A 122 15.61 -18.27 -0.96
CA GLU A 122 16.50 -19.22 -0.29
C GLU A 122 16.23 -19.31 1.21
N SER A 123 15.36 -18.45 1.73
CA SER A 123 15.05 -18.36 3.15
C SER A 123 13.83 -19.18 3.53
N THR A 124 13.96 -19.98 4.57
CA THR A 124 12.79 -20.59 5.20
C THR A 124 11.90 -19.51 5.85
N PRO A 125 10.59 -19.74 6.05
CA PRO A 125 9.71 -18.79 6.74
C PRO A 125 10.23 -18.33 8.10
N SER A 126 10.86 -19.22 8.86
CA SER A 126 11.47 -18.87 10.16
C SER A 126 12.68 -17.96 10.02
N GLN A 127 13.53 -18.19 9.02
CA GLN A 127 14.69 -17.32 8.74
C GLN A 127 14.22 -15.95 8.28
N ALA A 128 13.19 -15.90 7.43
CA ALA A 128 12.58 -14.64 7.00
C ALA A 128 11.98 -13.87 8.19
N ALA A 129 11.20 -14.53 9.03
CA ALA A 129 10.65 -13.91 10.24
C ALA A 129 11.75 -13.38 11.18
N ALA A 130 12.86 -14.10 11.34
CA ALA A 130 13.99 -13.66 12.12
C ALA A 130 14.68 -12.40 11.51
N ALA A 131 14.82 -12.36 10.17
CA ALA A 131 15.39 -11.21 9.46
C ALA A 131 14.46 -9.97 9.56
N ILE A 132 13.16 -10.15 9.36
CA ILE A 132 12.13 -9.11 9.55
C ILE A 132 12.18 -8.57 10.98
N ALA A 133 12.18 -9.46 11.98
CA ALA A 133 12.22 -9.07 13.39
C ALA A 133 13.52 -8.34 13.74
N ALA A 134 14.67 -8.76 13.19
CA ALA A 134 15.96 -8.09 13.43
C ALA A 134 15.97 -6.65 12.87
N LEU A 135 15.45 -6.46 11.64
CA LEU A 135 15.33 -5.15 11.02
C LEU A 135 14.35 -4.25 11.80
N SER A 136 13.19 -4.80 12.16
CA SER A 136 12.16 -4.09 12.93
C SER A 136 12.65 -3.65 14.31
N ARG A 137 13.29 -4.55 15.08
CA ARG A 137 13.86 -4.21 16.40
C ARG A 137 14.92 -3.10 16.31
N ARG A 138 15.77 -3.13 15.27
CA ARG A 138 16.76 -2.07 15.04
C ARG A 138 16.10 -0.74 14.71
N ALA A 139 15.04 -0.74 13.90
CA ALA A 139 14.26 0.46 13.57
C ALA A 139 13.55 1.01 14.80
N VAL A 140 12.87 0.15 15.56
CA VAL A 140 12.19 0.54 16.83
C VAL A 140 13.19 1.14 17.81
N ALA A 141 14.34 0.51 18.03
CA ALA A 141 15.38 1.04 18.92
C ALA A 141 15.90 2.43 18.50
N LYS A 142 16.05 2.66 17.18
CA LYS A 142 16.41 3.98 16.63
C LYS A 142 15.30 5.01 16.89
N LEU A 143 14.05 4.67 16.58
CA LEU A 143 12.90 5.56 16.74
C LEU A 143 12.67 5.92 18.22
N VAL A 144 12.78 4.96 19.14
CA VAL A 144 12.70 5.19 20.59
C VAL A 144 13.85 6.09 21.06
N LYS A 145 15.08 5.88 20.59
CA LYS A 145 16.22 6.76 20.89
C LYS A 145 15.99 8.19 20.42
N ASP A 146 15.26 8.36 19.31
CA ASP A 146 14.88 9.67 18.76
C ASP A 146 13.65 10.28 19.49
N GLY A 147 13.20 9.69 20.60
CA GLY A 147 12.08 10.15 21.44
C GLY A 147 10.69 9.81 20.86
N ARG A 148 10.59 8.86 19.93
CA ARG A 148 9.34 8.48 19.28
C ARG A 148 8.80 7.16 19.84
N ARG A 149 7.47 7.04 19.90
CA ARG A 149 6.76 5.81 20.27
C ARG A 149 6.17 5.16 19.02
N VAL A 150 6.42 3.87 18.86
CA VAL A 150 5.87 3.08 17.74
C VAL A 150 4.41 2.73 18.02
N LEU A 151 3.52 3.04 17.08
CA LEU A 151 2.09 2.76 17.16
C LEU A 151 1.73 1.36 16.66
N GLY A 152 2.52 0.82 15.77
CA GLY A 152 2.32 -0.51 15.17
C GLY A 152 3.30 -0.81 14.06
N LEU A 153 3.28 -2.06 13.63
CA LEU A 153 4.05 -2.58 12.50
C LEU A 153 3.13 -3.37 11.58
N THR A 154 3.07 -3.01 10.30
CA THR A 154 2.45 -3.83 9.27
C THR A 154 3.51 -4.36 8.31
N VAL A 155 3.48 -5.66 8.07
CA VAL A 155 4.40 -6.34 7.14
C VAL A 155 3.64 -6.71 5.87
N GLY A 156 4.08 -6.17 4.74
CA GLY A 156 3.59 -6.50 3.41
C GLY A 156 4.38 -7.64 2.81
N VAL A 157 3.70 -8.64 2.30
CA VAL A 157 4.31 -9.80 1.64
C VAL A 157 3.64 -10.07 0.30
N PRO A 158 4.38 -10.54 -0.71
CA PRO A 158 3.78 -10.97 -1.97
C PRO A 158 2.94 -12.23 -1.77
N GLY A 159 1.89 -12.40 -2.60
CA GLY A 159 1.04 -13.58 -2.63
C GLY A 159 -0.24 -13.46 -1.78
N LEU A 160 -0.90 -14.60 -1.58
CA LEU A 160 -2.21 -14.67 -0.95
C LEU A 160 -2.10 -14.62 0.59
N VAL A 161 -2.62 -13.58 1.21
CA VAL A 161 -2.64 -13.40 2.67
C VAL A 161 -4.08 -13.40 3.16
N ASP A 162 -4.40 -14.22 4.15
CA ASP A 162 -5.73 -14.22 4.75
C ASP A 162 -5.87 -13.18 5.87
N ALA A 163 -7.11 -12.97 6.34
CA ALA A 163 -7.42 -12.00 7.39
C ALA A 163 -6.76 -12.30 8.75
N LYS A 164 -6.12 -13.47 8.91
CA LYS A 164 -5.39 -13.86 10.13
C LYS A 164 -3.88 -13.60 10.00
N GLY A 165 -3.42 -13.09 8.84
CA GLY A 165 -2.00 -12.90 8.57
C GLY A 165 -1.26 -14.20 8.22
N THR A 166 -2.00 -15.24 7.79
CA THR A 166 -1.42 -16.48 7.24
C THR A 166 -1.16 -16.28 5.76
N VAL A 167 0.07 -16.51 5.33
CA VAL A 167 0.45 -16.53 3.90
C VAL A 167 0.04 -17.89 3.33
N LYS A 168 -1.06 -17.91 2.59
CA LYS A 168 -1.61 -19.12 1.99
C LYS A 168 -0.75 -19.64 0.86
N PHE A 169 -0.26 -18.73 0.02
CA PHE A 169 0.56 -19.07 -1.12
C PHE A 169 1.37 -17.86 -1.59
N ALA A 170 2.68 -17.97 -1.59
CA ALA A 170 3.61 -16.95 -2.08
C ALA A 170 4.72 -17.63 -2.89
N PRO A 171 4.48 -17.94 -4.18
CA PRO A 171 5.43 -18.69 -5.01
C PRO A 171 6.78 -17.99 -5.13
N ASN A 172 6.80 -16.67 -5.15
CA ASN A 172 8.00 -15.83 -5.23
C ASN A 172 8.87 -15.88 -3.96
N LEU A 173 8.37 -16.47 -2.87
CA LEU A 173 9.10 -16.74 -1.63
C LEU A 173 9.21 -18.24 -1.35
N GLY A 174 8.58 -19.09 -2.17
CA GLY A 174 8.50 -20.53 -1.92
C GLY A 174 7.65 -20.89 -0.71
N TRP A 175 6.71 -20.02 -0.29
CA TRP A 175 5.91 -20.22 0.92
C TRP A 175 4.52 -20.75 0.62
N GLN A 176 4.06 -21.69 1.46
CA GLN A 176 2.72 -22.24 1.42
C GLN A 176 2.24 -22.52 2.86
N GLU A 177 1.01 -22.08 3.19
CA GLU A 177 0.37 -22.23 4.50
C GLU A 177 1.28 -21.78 5.67
N VAL A 178 1.91 -20.61 5.55
CA VAL A 178 2.83 -20.07 6.56
C VAL A 178 2.07 -19.14 7.51
N ASP A 179 2.00 -19.47 8.78
CA ASP A 179 1.52 -18.58 9.84
C ASP A 179 2.59 -17.54 10.18
N LEU A 180 2.68 -16.53 9.30
CA LEU A 180 3.71 -15.52 9.40
C LEU A 180 3.49 -14.62 10.61
N LEU A 181 2.25 -14.25 10.90
CA LEU A 181 1.94 -13.35 12.02
C LEU A 181 2.35 -13.96 13.37
N GLU A 182 2.02 -15.22 13.62
CA GLU A 182 2.42 -15.93 14.83
C GLU A 182 3.94 -16.07 14.92
N THR A 183 4.58 -16.44 13.79
CA THR A 183 6.05 -16.61 13.74
C THR A 183 6.77 -15.28 13.99
N LEU A 184 6.25 -14.18 13.46
CA LEU A 184 6.78 -12.83 13.71
C LEU A 184 6.57 -12.39 15.15
N GLY A 185 5.40 -12.63 15.75
CA GLY A 185 5.12 -12.31 17.15
C GLY A 185 6.16 -12.94 18.09
N ARG A 186 6.43 -14.23 17.89
CA ARG A 186 7.50 -14.94 18.63
C ARG A 186 8.89 -14.37 18.37
N ALA A 187 9.22 -14.08 17.10
CA ALA A 187 10.54 -13.55 16.74
C ALA A 187 10.75 -12.11 17.23
N LEU A 188 9.69 -11.29 17.33
CA LEU A 188 9.75 -9.93 17.88
C LEU A 188 9.80 -9.88 19.40
N GLY A 189 9.44 -10.97 20.10
CA GLY A 189 9.40 -11.06 21.56
C GLY A 189 8.17 -10.35 22.15
N GLU A 190 7.02 -10.51 21.51
CA GLU A 190 5.73 -9.94 21.95
C GLU A 190 5.81 -8.41 22.19
N PRO A 191 5.93 -7.61 21.12
CA PRO A 191 6.05 -6.16 21.24
C PRO A 191 4.79 -5.54 21.89
N ASP A 192 4.94 -4.40 22.53
CA ASP A 192 3.86 -3.63 23.17
C ASP A 192 2.97 -2.88 22.17
N PHE A 193 3.18 -3.07 20.88
CA PHE A 193 2.38 -2.51 19.79
C PHE A 193 1.83 -3.60 18.86
N PRO A 194 0.70 -3.34 18.18
CA PRO A 194 0.12 -4.31 17.25
C PRO A 194 1.03 -4.61 16.05
N VAL A 195 1.06 -5.87 15.65
CA VAL A 195 1.72 -6.34 14.43
C VAL A 195 0.67 -6.95 13.52
N THR A 196 0.71 -6.63 12.23
CA THR A 196 -0.18 -7.17 11.22
C THR A 196 0.59 -7.59 9.98
N VAL A 197 0.00 -8.48 9.18
CA VAL A 197 0.52 -8.93 7.89
C VAL A 197 -0.56 -8.74 6.85
N ASP A 198 -0.22 -8.20 5.68
CA ASP A 198 -1.13 -8.02 4.54
C ASP A 198 -0.40 -8.28 3.22
N ASN A 199 -1.17 -8.38 2.14
CA ASN A 199 -0.62 -8.47 0.80
C ASN A 199 0.06 -7.15 0.38
N ASP A 200 1.16 -7.25 -0.36
CA ASP A 200 1.99 -6.12 -0.81
C ASP A 200 1.23 -5.13 -1.70
N ALA A 201 0.43 -5.61 -2.67
CA ALA A 201 -0.34 -4.76 -3.56
C ALA A 201 -1.51 -4.06 -2.83
N ASN A 202 -2.13 -4.72 -1.84
CA ASN A 202 -3.12 -4.10 -0.97
C ASN A 202 -2.54 -2.91 -0.20
N LEU A 203 -1.36 -3.09 0.38
CA LEU A 203 -0.69 -1.99 1.07
C LEU A 203 -0.25 -0.89 0.10
N ALA A 204 0.22 -1.25 -1.09
CA ALA A 204 0.64 -0.26 -2.07
C ALA A 204 -0.54 0.61 -2.58
N VAL A 205 -1.72 0.03 -2.83
CA VAL A 205 -2.90 0.85 -3.19
C VAL A 205 -3.32 1.76 -2.05
N LEU A 206 -3.19 1.32 -0.80
CA LEU A 206 -3.46 2.15 0.37
C LEU A 206 -2.49 3.33 0.44
N ALA A 207 -1.20 3.11 0.15
CA ALA A 207 -0.21 4.18 0.07
C ALA A 207 -0.57 5.21 -1.01
N GLU A 208 -0.91 4.76 -2.21
CA GLU A 208 -1.29 5.64 -3.33
C GLU A 208 -2.55 6.45 -3.02
N SER A 209 -3.57 5.84 -2.39
CA SER A 209 -4.80 6.53 -2.02
C SER A 209 -4.60 7.58 -0.93
N ARG A 210 -3.54 7.48 -0.13
CA ARG A 210 -3.23 8.41 0.97
C ARG A 210 -2.18 9.45 0.60
N TYR A 211 -1.15 9.07 -0.16
CA TYR A 211 0.07 9.86 -0.35
C TYR A 211 0.51 9.95 -1.81
N GLY A 212 -0.11 9.25 -2.73
CA GLY A 212 0.19 9.30 -4.15
C GLY A 212 -0.31 10.56 -4.84
N SER A 213 0.00 10.72 -6.12
CA SER A 213 -0.45 11.87 -6.93
C SER A 213 -1.96 11.95 -7.13
N HIS A 214 -2.67 10.86 -6.91
CA HIS A 214 -4.13 10.75 -6.99
C HIS A 214 -4.77 10.45 -5.62
N ALA A 215 -4.14 10.93 -4.55
CA ALA A 215 -4.67 10.77 -3.19
C ALA A 215 -6.09 11.32 -3.08
N GLY A 216 -6.96 10.60 -2.35
CA GLY A 216 -8.38 10.94 -2.20
C GLY A 216 -9.27 10.48 -3.35
N THR A 217 -8.76 9.73 -4.34
CA THR A 217 -9.59 9.10 -5.36
C THR A 217 -10.31 7.89 -4.78
N GLU A 218 -11.63 7.89 -4.84
CA GLU A 218 -12.49 6.87 -4.22
C GLU A 218 -12.44 5.50 -4.92
N ASN A 219 -12.15 5.50 -6.23
CA ASN A 219 -12.10 4.29 -7.06
C ASN A 219 -10.75 4.21 -7.77
N MET A 220 -9.84 3.37 -7.27
CA MET A 220 -8.46 3.25 -7.70
C MET A 220 -8.03 1.79 -7.80
N ILE A 221 -7.24 1.48 -8.82
CA ILE A 221 -6.51 0.21 -8.92
C ILE A 221 -5.02 0.52 -8.91
N TYR A 222 -4.26 -0.17 -8.07
CA TYR A 222 -2.80 -0.18 -8.14
C TYR A 222 -2.35 -1.52 -8.73
N LEU A 223 -1.56 -1.47 -9.78
CA LEU A 223 -0.97 -2.63 -10.44
C LEU A 223 0.52 -2.67 -10.13
N THR A 224 0.95 -3.64 -9.36
CA THR A 224 2.38 -3.81 -9.06
C THR A 224 3.06 -4.71 -10.08
N GLY A 225 4.18 -4.23 -10.65
CA GLY A 225 5.11 -5.03 -11.42
C GLY A 225 6.36 -5.29 -10.58
N GLN A 226 6.31 -6.28 -9.74
CA GLN A 226 7.47 -6.82 -9.03
C GLN A 226 7.93 -8.09 -9.76
N ILE A 227 8.36 -9.13 -9.05
CA ILE A 227 8.63 -10.45 -9.66
C ILE A 227 7.36 -11.00 -10.33
N GLY A 228 6.20 -10.88 -9.68
CA GLY A 228 4.90 -11.14 -10.26
C GLY A 228 4.13 -9.87 -10.59
N ILE A 229 2.90 -10.04 -11.07
CA ILE A 229 1.93 -8.95 -11.23
C ILE A 229 0.78 -9.18 -10.27
N GLY A 230 0.59 -8.24 -9.34
CA GLY A 230 -0.53 -8.21 -8.41
C GLY A 230 -1.29 -6.89 -8.53
N ALA A 231 -2.49 -6.80 -7.93
CA ALA A 231 -3.19 -5.54 -7.83
C ALA A 231 -3.85 -5.36 -6.45
N GLY A 232 -3.85 -4.11 -5.98
CA GLY A 232 -4.70 -3.65 -4.91
C GLY A 232 -5.85 -2.82 -5.48
N ILE A 233 -7.03 -2.92 -4.88
CA ILE A 233 -8.25 -2.30 -5.42
C ILE A 233 -8.96 -1.53 -4.30
N ILE A 234 -9.24 -0.26 -4.55
CA ILE A 234 -10.11 0.58 -3.73
C ILE A 234 -11.37 0.90 -4.56
N SER A 235 -12.54 0.72 -3.96
CA SER A 235 -13.84 1.10 -4.51
C SER A 235 -14.67 1.73 -3.41
N ASP A 236 -15.28 2.88 -3.70
CA ASP A 236 -16.03 3.70 -2.74
C ASP A 236 -15.20 4.00 -1.47
N ASP A 237 -13.94 4.43 -1.65
CA ASP A 237 -12.95 4.72 -0.59
C ASP A 237 -12.66 3.52 0.34
N ARG A 238 -12.96 2.30 -0.11
CA ARG A 238 -12.75 1.07 0.66
C ARG A 238 -11.92 0.07 -0.12
N MET A 239 -10.94 -0.51 0.56
CA MET A 239 -10.17 -1.61 -0.01
C MET A 239 -11.05 -2.84 -0.22
N ILE A 240 -11.07 -3.37 -1.44
CA ILE A 240 -11.74 -4.64 -1.76
C ILE A 240 -10.90 -5.79 -1.22
N ARG A 241 -11.41 -6.47 -0.18
CA ARG A 241 -10.71 -7.60 0.45
C ARG A 241 -11.30 -8.96 0.06
N GLY A 242 -12.45 -8.99 -0.59
CA GLY A 242 -13.13 -10.24 -0.94
C GLY A 242 -13.48 -11.11 0.28
N SER A 243 -13.95 -12.32 0.02
CA SER A 243 -14.38 -13.25 1.08
C SER A 243 -13.21 -13.97 1.79
N ARG A 244 -12.06 -14.08 1.14
CA ARG A 244 -10.88 -14.83 1.62
C ARG A 244 -9.60 -13.99 1.71
N GLY A 245 -9.63 -12.71 1.28
CA GLY A 245 -8.47 -11.83 1.23
C GLY A 245 -7.67 -11.93 -0.08
N PHE A 246 -8.23 -12.49 -1.16
CA PHE A 246 -7.51 -12.79 -2.40
C PHE A 246 -7.97 -11.98 -3.64
N PRO A 247 -8.58 -10.80 -3.56
CA PRO A 247 -8.85 -10.02 -4.76
C PRO A 247 -7.55 -9.45 -5.32
N GLY A 248 -7.56 -9.10 -6.60
CA GLY A 248 -6.40 -8.43 -7.21
C GLY A 248 -5.41 -9.35 -7.90
N GLU A 249 -5.70 -10.65 -8.07
CA GLU A 249 -4.87 -11.62 -8.78
C GLU A 249 -4.89 -11.40 -10.31
N ILE A 250 -4.73 -10.14 -10.74
CA ILE A 250 -4.79 -9.70 -12.16
C ILE A 250 -3.67 -10.34 -12.97
N GLY A 251 -2.50 -10.58 -12.39
CA GLY A 251 -1.39 -11.26 -13.03
C GLY A 251 -1.73 -12.63 -13.56
N HIS A 252 -2.79 -13.24 -13.04
CA HIS A 252 -3.26 -14.55 -13.45
C HIS A 252 -4.50 -14.55 -14.35
N LEU A 253 -4.93 -13.39 -14.85
CA LEU A 253 -5.89 -13.31 -15.96
C LEU A 253 -5.26 -13.93 -17.22
N THR A 254 -5.99 -14.83 -17.85
CA THR A 254 -5.56 -15.43 -19.12
C THR A 254 -5.83 -14.44 -20.25
N ILE A 255 -4.79 -13.78 -20.75
CA ILE A 255 -4.86 -12.80 -21.84
C ILE A 255 -4.40 -13.39 -23.18
N ASP A 256 -3.64 -14.48 -23.15
CA ASP A 256 -3.20 -15.25 -24.34
C ASP A 256 -3.35 -16.76 -24.08
N PRO A 257 -4.51 -17.37 -24.39
CA PRO A 257 -4.78 -18.78 -24.07
C PRO A 257 -3.77 -19.77 -24.63
N GLY A 258 -3.09 -19.44 -25.76
CA GLY A 258 -2.03 -20.23 -26.37
C GLY A 258 -0.62 -19.94 -25.87
N GLY A 259 -0.47 -18.96 -24.96
CA GLY A 259 0.79 -18.38 -24.56
C GLY A 259 1.64 -19.23 -23.61
N ALA A 260 2.67 -18.60 -23.05
CA ALA A 260 3.65 -19.22 -22.19
C ALA A 260 3.04 -19.84 -20.92
N LEU A 261 3.70 -20.85 -20.37
CA LEU A 261 3.32 -21.45 -19.09
C LEU A 261 3.65 -20.46 -17.96
N CYS A 262 2.66 -20.18 -17.12
CA CYS A 262 2.82 -19.36 -15.91
C CYS A 262 3.25 -20.24 -14.72
N GLY A 263 3.94 -19.62 -13.76
CA GLY A 263 4.31 -20.27 -12.49
C GLY A 263 3.12 -20.85 -11.69
N CYS A 264 1.88 -20.35 -11.93
CA CYS A 264 0.66 -20.89 -11.35
C CYS A 264 0.15 -22.19 -12.04
N GLY A 265 0.84 -22.73 -13.03
CA GLY A 265 0.50 -23.92 -13.78
C GLY A 265 -0.47 -23.71 -14.96
N ARG A 266 -1.01 -22.51 -15.16
CA ARG A 266 -1.87 -22.13 -16.31
C ARG A 266 -1.05 -21.52 -17.44
N ARG A 267 -1.65 -21.45 -18.63
CA ARG A 267 -1.00 -20.81 -19.80
C ARG A 267 -1.59 -19.42 -20.07
N GLY A 268 -0.75 -18.52 -20.57
CA GLY A 268 -1.15 -17.23 -21.09
C GLY A 268 -1.64 -16.24 -20.03
N CYS A 269 -1.25 -16.41 -18.79
CA CYS A 269 -1.48 -15.42 -17.75
C CYS A 269 -0.77 -14.10 -18.08
N LEU A 270 -1.33 -12.97 -17.69
CA LEU A 270 -0.71 -11.65 -17.88
C LEU A 270 0.75 -11.63 -17.38
N GLU A 271 1.02 -12.21 -16.23
CA GLU A 271 2.36 -12.29 -15.65
C GLU A 271 3.35 -13.03 -16.55
N ALA A 272 2.92 -14.12 -17.21
CA ALA A 272 3.76 -14.87 -18.15
C ALA A 272 3.99 -14.13 -19.48
N VAL A 273 3.17 -13.13 -19.81
CA VAL A 273 3.26 -12.36 -21.06
C VAL A 273 3.97 -11.03 -20.88
N ALA A 274 3.64 -10.29 -19.81
CA ALA A 274 4.05 -8.91 -19.54
C ALA A 274 4.65 -8.69 -18.13
N GLY A 275 4.83 -9.76 -17.33
CA GLY A 275 5.58 -9.68 -16.08
C GLY A 275 7.03 -9.26 -16.35
N ILE A 276 7.68 -8.68 -15.34
CA ILE A 276 9.01 -8.07 -15.52
C ILE A 276 10.05 -9.07 -16.04
N GLY A 277 10.03 -10.32 -15.57
CA GLY A 277 10.93 -11.36 -16.07
C GLY A 277 10.67 -11.70 -17.55
N ALA A 278 9.40 -11.80 -17.98
CA ALA A 278 9.04 -12.04 -19.37
C ALA A 278 9.44 -10.85 -20.28
N LEU A 279 9.27 -9.63 -19.79
CA LEU A 279 9.67 -8.41 -20.47
C LEU A 279 11.20 -8.35 -20.66
N ILE A 280 11.98 -8.58 -19.58
CA ILE A 280 13.45 -8.60 -19.65
C ILE A 280 13.93 -9.64 -20.66
N ALA A 281 13.40 -10.86 -20.62
CA ALA A 281 13.79 -11.92 -21.53
C ALA A 281 13.55 -11.57 -23.02
N LYS A 282 12.48 -10.82 -23.31
CA LYS A 282 12.19 -10.34 -24.68
C LYS A 282 13.01 -9.11 -25.07
N ALA A 283 13.19 -8.17 -24.13
CA ALA A 283 13.88 -6.91 -24.38
C ALA A 283 15.39 -7.06 -24.45
N LEU A 284 15.96 -8.05 -23.76
CA LEU A 284 17.40 -8.30 -23.64
C LEU A 284 17.74 -9.76 -24.03
N PRO A 285 17.48 -10.20 -25.29
CA PRO A 285 17.66 -11.61 -25.70
C PRO A 285 19.13 -12.05 -25.59
N ASP A 286 20.08 -11.12 -25.67
CA ASP A 286 21.51 -11.39 -25.60
C ASP A 286 22.08 -11.23 -24.16
N SER A 287 21.24 -10.96 -23.17
CA SER A 287 21.69 -10.80 -21.80
C SER A 287 22.00 -12.14 -21.13
N ALA A 288 22.86 -12.10 -20.11
CA ALA A 288 23.13 -13.26 -19.25
C ALA A 288 21.99 -13.54 -18.26
N TYR A 289 20.81 -12.94 -18.43
CA TYR A 289 19.66 -13.17 -17.57
C TYR A 289 19.25 -14.64 -17.62
N ASP A 290 19.43 -15.34 -16.51
CA ASP A 290 19.22 -16.80 -16.40
C ASP A 290 17.81 -17.16 -15.92
N GLY A 291 16.89 -16.18 -15.88
CA GLY A 291 15.52 -16.37 -15.40
C GLY A 291 15.41 -16.40 -13.87
N LYS A 292 16.50 -16.21 -13.14
CA LYS A 292 16.43 -16.11 -11.68
C LYS A 292 15.82 -14.80 -11.26
N LEU A 293 14.88 -14.91 -10.34
CA LEU A 293 14.13 -13.81 -9.79
C LEU A 293 14.86 -13.26 -8.53
N THR A 294 16.08 -12.77 -8.74
CA THR A 294 16.84 -12.02 -7.74
C THR A 294 16.66 -10.53 -7.96
N ASP A 295 17.59 -9.69 -7.59
CA ASP A 295 17.54 -8.23 -7.86
C ASP A 295 17.48 -8.00 -9.39
N LEU A 296 16.33 -7.54 -9.88
CA LEU A 296 16.07 -7.26 -11.30
C LEU A 296 16.38 -5.80 -11.68
N GLN A 297 16.84 -4.98 -10.72
CA GLN A 297 17.12 -3.57 -10.99
C GLN A 297 18.18 -3.37 -12.08
N PRO A 298 19.30 -4.13 -12.11
CA PRO A 298 20.30 -3.99 -13.18
C PRO A 298 19.73 -4.23 -14.57
N GLU A 299 18.90 -5.28 -14.75
CA GLU A 299 18.28 -5.61 -16.01
C GLU A 299 17.24 -4.56 -16.42
N VAL A 300 16.46 -4.06 -15.48
CA VAL A 300 15.50 -2.98 -15.73
C VAL A 300 16.22 -1.70 -16.14
N ASP A 301 17.34 -1.37 -15.49
CA ASP A 301 18.16 -0.21 -15.86
C ASP A 301 18.73 -0.37 -17.28
N GLU A 302 19.16 -1.56 -17.66
CA GLU A 302 19.63 -1.87 -19.02
C GLU A 302 18.50 -1.74 -20.05
N VAL A 303 17.27 -2.25 -19.76
CA VAL A 303 16.10 -2.05 -20.61
C VAL A 303 15.84 -0.57 -20.83
N VAL A 304 15.87 0.24 -19.75
CA VAL A 304 15.70 1.70 -19.83
C VAL A 304 16.77 2.34 -20.71
N GLN A 305 18.04 1.95 -20.58
CA GLN A 305 19.13 2.49 -21.38
C GLN A 305 18.98 2.15 -22.87
N ARG A 306 18.65 0.90 -23.20
CA ARG A 306 18.42 0.47 -24.59
C ARG A 306 17.19 1.14 -25.21
N ALA A 307 16.12 1.28 -24.44
CA ALA A 307 14.92 1.97 -24.91
C ALA A 307 15.22 3.46 -25.23
N LYS A 308 15.98 4.15 -24.36
CA LYS A 308 16.45 5.53 -24.62
C LYS A 308 17.36 5.63 -25.84
N ALA A 309 18.17 4.61 -26.11
CA ALA A 309 19.04 4.54 -27.28
C ALA A 309 18.27 4.19 -28.57
N GLY A 310 16.97 3.91 -28.49
CA GLY A 310 16.13 3.58 -29.65
C GLY A 310 16.29 2.14 -30.14
N ASP A 311 16.73 1.21 -29.29
CA ASP A 311 16.85 -0.20 -29.65
C ASP A 311 15.48 -0.79 -30.01
N LYS A 312 15.39 -1.30 -31.24
CA LYS A 312 14.12 -1.75 -31.83
C LYS A 312 13.54 -2.99 -31.12
N VAL A 313 14.40 -3.90 -30.67
CA VAL A 313 13.97 -5.13 -29.99
C VAL A 313 13.37 -4.77 -28.62
N THR A 314 14.09 -3.97 -27.86
CA THR A 314 13.64 -3.47 -26.56
C THR A 314 12.34 -2.67 -26.67
N LEU A 315 12.24 -1.75 -27.65
CA LEU A 315 11.02 -0.94 -27.84
C LEU A 315 9.82 -1.80 -28.24
N ALA A 316 10.00 -2.82 -29.11
CA ALA A 316 8.93 -3.74 -29.46
C ALA A 316 8.46 -4.58 -28.27
N ALA A 317 9.39 -5.05 -27.42
CA ALA A 317 9.04 -5.81 -26.22
C ALA A 317 8.27 -4.95 -25.20
N LEU A 318 8.60 -3.68 -25.06
CA LEU A 318 7.89 -2.73 -24.21
C LEU A 318 6.50 -2.39 -24.74
N ASP A 319 6.37 -2.23 -26.05
CA ASP A 319 5.09 -1.97 -26.72
C ASP A 319 4.13 -3.16 -26.56
N ASP A 320 4.60 -4.38 -26.84
CA ASP A 320 3.85 -5.62 -26.63
C ASP A 320 3.39 -5.78 -25.16
N ALA A 321 4.29 -5.51 -24.22
CA ALA A 321 3.97 -5.57 -22.78
C ALA A 321 2.94 -4.52 -22.38
N GLY A 322 3.05 -3.30 -22.92
CA GLY A 322 2.08 -2.23 -22.69
C GLY A 322 0.69 -2.61 -23.19
N HIS A 323 0.57 -3.14 -24.42
CA HIS A 323 -0.71 -3.64 -24.94
C HIS A 323 -1.28 -4.77 -24.08
N ALA A 324 -0.45 -5.71 -23.64
CA ALA A 324 -0.89 -6.81 -22.78
C ALA A 324 -1.41 -6.32 -21.42
N LEU A 325 -0.71 -5.34 -20.81
CA LEU A 325 -1.14 -4.68 -19.56
C LEU A 325 -2.46 -3.93 -19.77
N GLY A 326 -2.59 -3.16 -20.85
CA GLY A 326 -3.82 -2.42 -21.20
C GLY A 326 -5.00 -3.36 -21.43
N ASN A 327 -4.80 -4.50 -22.09
CA ASN A 327 -5.82 -5.53 -22.25
C ASN A 327 -6.31 -6.05 -20.88
N ALA A 328 -5.42 -6.43 -19.98
CA ALA A 328 -5.79 -6.90 -18.64
C ALA A 328 -6.49 -5.81 -17.83
N VAL A 329 -6.00 -4.57 -17.89
CA VAL A 329 -6.62 -3.41 -17.24
C VAL A 329 -8.03 -3.18 -17.78
N SER A 330 -8.25 -3.32 -19.09
CA SER A 330 -9.58 -3.13 -19.69
C SER A 330 -10.63 -4.11 -19.16
N ILE A 331 -10.24 -5.35 -18.87
CA ILE A 331 -11.13 -6.36 -18.28
C ILE A 331 -11.59 -5.90 -16.89
N VAL A 332 -10.66 -5.43 -16.08
CA VAL A 332 -10.95 -5.01 -14.70
C VAL A 332 -11.66 -3.66 -14.68
N ALA A 333 -11.31 -2.75 -15.58
CA ALA A 333 -11.96 -1.45 -15.71
C ALA A 333 -13.42 -1.58 -16.13
N ASN A 334 -13.75 -2.47 -17.08
CA ASN A 334 -15.13 -2.75 -17.46
C ASN A 334 -15.97 -3.39 -16.33
N LEU A 335 -15.35 -3.92 -15.28
CA LEU A 335 -16.03 -4.55 -14.14
C LEU A 335 -16.15 -3.63 -12.93
N LEU A 336 -15.16 -2.75 -12.69
CA LEU A 336 -15.04 -1.98 -11.45
C LEU A 336 -15.09 -0.47 -11.66
N ASP A 337 -15.04 0.01 -12.91
CA ASP A 337 -15.08 1.41 -13.29
C ASP A 337 -14.16 2.32 -12.44
N PRO A 338 -12.84 2.06 -12.40
CA PRO A 338 -11.93 2.87 -11.64
C PRO A 338 -11.73 4.24 -12.30
N ALA A 339 -11.53 5.29 -11.50
CA ALA A 339 -11.14 6.61 -11.99
C ALA A 339 -9.67 6.64 -12.45
N VAL A 340 -8.81 5.86 -11.80
CA VAL A 340 -7.38 5.80 -12.10
C VAL A 340 -6.81 4.40 -11.88
N VAL A 341 -5.86 4.02 -12.73
CA VAL A 341 -5.04 2.81 -12.58
C VAL A 341 -3.58 3.24 -12.43
N VAL A 342 -2.96 2.91 -11.31
CA VAL A 342 -1.59 3.31 -10.97
C VAL A 342 -0.65 2.13 -11.21
N PHE A 343 0.35 2.29 -12.05
CA PHE A 343 1.41 1.30 -12.28
C PHE A 343 2.58 1.56 -11.33
N GLY A 344 2.98 0.55 -10.58
CA GLY A 344 4.05 0.63 -9.58
C GLY A 344 5.14 -0.41 -9.75
N GLY A 345 6.07 -0.46 -8.80
CA GLY A 345 7.21 -1.35 -8.84
C GLY A 345 8.13 -1.07 -10.03
N TYR A 346 8.62 -2.12 -10.68
CA TYR A 346 9.49 -2.02 -11.85
C TYR A 346 8.82 -1.42 -13.10
N PHE A 347 7.49 -1.27 -13.11
CA PHE A 347 6.82 -0.55 -14.20
C PHE A 347 7.08 0.96 -14.17
N VAL A 348 7.47 1.54 -13.02
CA VAL A 348 7.70 2.98 -12.89
C VAL A 348 8.82 3.50 -13.81
N PRO A 349 10.05 2.96 -13.80
CA PRO A 349 11.10 3.41 -14.71
C PRO A 349 10.80 3.09 -16.19
N LEU A 350 9.92 2.14 -16.47
CA LEU A 350 9.50 1.74 -17.81
C LEU A 350 8.24 2.49 -18.30
N ALA A 351 7.61 3.29 -17.44
CA ALA A 351 6.35 3.98 -17.70
C ALA A 351 6.33 4.80 -19.02
N PRO A 352 7.39 5.52 -19.41
CA PRO A 352 7.38 6.27 -20.68
C PRO A 352 7.05 5.44 -21.91
N TRP A 353 7.34 4.14 -21.88
CA TRP A 353 7.11 3.23 -23.01
C TRP A 353 5.93 2.29 -22.78
N LEU A 354 5.58 1.97 -21.52
CA LEU A 354 4.48 1.07 -21.20
C LEU A 354 3.12 1.76 -21.19
N LEU A 355 3.06 3.01 -20.65
CA LEU A 355 1.76 3.67 -20.45
C LEU A 355 1.06 4.04 -21.76
N PRO A 356 1.71 4.59 -22.79
CA PRO A 356 1.01 4.94 -24.03
C PRO A 356 0.29 3.76 -24.70
N PRO A 357 0.93 2.60 -24.97
CA PRO A 357 0.24 1.45 -25.56
C PRO A 357 -0.80 0.84 -24.60
N ALA A 358 -0.56 0.86 -23.27
CA ALA A 358 -1.54 0.38 -22.30
C ALA A 358 -2.80 1.28 -22.29
N GLN A 359 -2.65 2.59 -22.33
CA GLN A 359 -3.79 3.52 -22.39
C GLN A 359 -4.56 3.38 -23.71
N GLN A 360 -3.85 3.19 -24.83
CA GLN A 360 -4.47 2.97 -26.14
C GLN A 360 -5.30 1.69 -26.14
N GLU A 361 -4.77 0.60 -25.61
CA GLU A 361 -5.45 -0.69 -25.54
C GLU A 361 -6.67 -0.64 -24.59
N LEU A 362 -6.52 0.02 -23.44
CA LEU A 362 -7.65 0.27 -22.52
C LEU A 362 -8.77 1.01 -23.23
N ALA A 363 -8.48 2.12 -23.90
CA ALA A 363 -9.47 2.90 -24.62
C ALA A 363 -10.15 2.10 -25.74
N ALA A 364 -9.39 1.30 -26.50
CA ALA A 364 -9.91 0.49 -27.59
C ALA A 364 -10.89 -0.61 -27.11
N ARG A 365 -10.77 -1.05 -25.84
CA ARG A 365 -11.60 -2.13 -25.26
C ARG A 365 -12.61 -1.64 -24.24
N SER A 366 -12.60 -0.36 -23.90
CA SER A 366 -13.58 0.25 -23.01
C SER A 366 -14.92 0.43 -23.73
N VAL A 367 -16.02 0.25 -22.98
CA VAL A 367 -17.38 0.56 -23.47
C VAL A 367 -17.55 2.07 -23.68
N ALA A 368 -16.84 2.89 -22.89
CA ALA A 368 -16.80 4.35 -23.00
C ALA A 368 -15.34 4.84 -23.17
N PRO A 369 -14.77 4.79 -24.38
CA PRO A 369 -13.35 5.06 -24.61
C PRO A 369 -12.88 6.45 -24.18
N GLN A 370 -13.77 7.45 -24.22
CA GLN A 370 -13.44 8.85 -23.86
C GLN A 370 -13.53 9.12 -22.37
N GLU A 371 -14.15 8.24 -21.61
CA GLU A 371 -14.35 8.33 -20.16
C GLU A 371 -13.61 7.21 -19.42
N CYS A 372 -12.73 6.46 -20.11
CA CYS A 372 -11.99 5.37 -19.47
C CYS A 372 -10.97 5.90 -18.46
N ALA A 373 -10.62 5.05 -17.49
CA ALA A 373 -9.62 5.36 -16.48
C ALA A 373 -8.30 5.87 -17.07
N GLN A 374 -7.62 6.76 -16.33
CA GLN A 374 -6.25 7.12 -16.66
C GLN A 374 -5.29 6.07 -16.12
N ILE A 375 -4.31 5.66 -16.94
CA ILE A 375 -3.19 4.85 -16.48
C ILE A 375 -2.02 5.78 -16.19
N VAL A 376 -1.51 5.77 -14.95
CA VAL A 376 -0.45 6.64 -14.48
C VAL A 376 0.65 5.85 -13.79
N ALA A 377 1.86 6.42 -13.67
CA ALA A 377 2.92 5.84 -12.87
C ALA A 377 2.82 6.27 -11.41
N SER A 378 3.15 5.36 -10.49
CA SER A 378 3.28 5.65 -9.07
C SER A 378 4.34 6.72 -8.82
N THR A 379 4.05 7.66 -7.91
CA THR A 379 5.01 8.65 -7.40
C THR A 379 5.73 8.20 -6.14
N LEU A 380 5.32 7.07 -5.53
CA LEU A 380 5.92 6.52 -4.31
C LEU A 380 7.09 5.55 -4.59
N GLY A 381 7.31 5.23 -5.86
CA GLY A 381 8.41 4.36 -6.28
C GLY A 381 8.33 2.97 -5.65
N TYR A 382 9.49 2.43 -5.27
CA TYR A 382 9.61 1.08 -4.69
C TYR A 382 9.18 0.99 -3.22
N SER A 383 8.87 2.10 -2.57
CA SER A 383 8.50 2.10 -1.14
C SER A 383 6.99 2.04 -0.90
N ALA A 384 6.17 1.96 -1.96
CA ALA A 384 4.71 2.01 -1.85
C ALA A 384 4.15 1.00 -0.84
N THR A 385 4.58 -0.27 -0.88
CA THR A 385 4.16 -1.31 0.07
C THR A 385 4.53 -0.96 1.51
N ALA A 386 5.76 -0.55 1.78
CA ALA A 386 6.19 -0.20 3.14
C ALA A 386 5.49 1.07 3.65
N VAL A 387 5.30 2.09 2.79
CA VAL A 387 4.49 3.28 3.12
C VAL A 387 3.05 2.91 3.43
N GLY A 388 2.46 2.01 2.63
CA GLY A 388 1.11 1.49 2.85
C GLY A 388 0.97 0.69 4.13
N GLY A 389 2.00 -0.07 4.50
CA GLY A 389 2.05 -0.74 5.80
C GLY A 389 1.98 0.25 6.97
N ALA A 390 2.71 1.35 6.88
CA ALA A 390 2.63 2.43 7.88
C ALA A 390 1.26 3.13 7.83
N ALA A 391 0.69 3.37 6.64
CA ALA A 391 -0.65 3.92 6.50
C ALA A 391 -1.73 3.04 7.15
N ALA A 392 -1.64 1.72 7.01
CA ALA A 392 -2.57 0.77 7.64
C ALA A 392 -2.55 0.88 9.18
N VAL A 393 -1.39 1.13 9.79
CA VAL A 393 -1.29 1.41 11.23
C VAL A 393 -2.00 2.73 11.58
N LEU A 394 -1.85 3.78 10.76
CA LEU A 394 -2.54 5.05 10.99
C LEU A 394 -4.05 4.92 10.82
N ASP A 395 -4.53 4.17 9.83
CA ASP A 395 -5.95 3.88 9.65
C ASP A 395 -6.55 3.13 10.85
N PHE A 396 -5.78 2.22 11.47
CA PHE A 396 -6.20 1.55 12.70
C PHE A 396 -6.37 2.54 13.87
N ILE A 397 -5.50 3.56 13.97
CA ILE A 397 -5.63 4.65 14.95
C ILE A 397 -6.85 5.51 14.62
N ASP A 398 -7.06 5.88 13.35
CA ASP A 398 -8.20 6.68 12.90
C ASP A 398 -9.54 5.95 13.06
N ALA A 399 -9.53 4.63 13.15
CA ALA A 399 -10.69 3.82 13.51
C ALA A 399 -11.05 3.86 15.01
N GLY A 400 -10.27 4.56 15.84
CA GLY A 400 -10.54 4.76 17.27
C GLY A 400 -9.66 3.95 18.22
N ASN A 401 -8.71 3.17 17.69
CA ASN A 401 -7.74 2.42 18.50
C ASN A 401 -6.59 3.33 18.96
N LEU A 402 -6.94 4.34 19.74
CA LEU A 402 -6.00 5.39 20.11
C LEU A 402 -4.94 4.90 21.11
N PRO A 403 -3.70 5.41 21.04
CA PRO A 403 -2.68 5.11 22.05
C PRO A 403 -3.13 5.61 23.42
N ARG A 404 -2.71 4.88 24.45
CA ARG A 404 -2.95 5.34 25.85
C ARG A 404 -2.12 6.58 26.12
N PRO A 405 -2.66 7.50 26.93
CA PRO A 405 -1.93 8.69 27.37
C PRO A 405 -0.58 8.36 27.99
#